data_1088acf227eb1fe51b266ff525ed06c6
#
_entry.id   1088acf227eb1fe51b266ff525ed06c6
#
_cell.length_a   1.000
_cell.length_b   1.000
_cell.length_c   1.000
_cell.angle_alpha   90.00
_cell.angle_beta   90.00
_cell.angle_gamma   90.00
#
_symmetry.space_group_name_H-M   'P 1'
#
loop_
_entity.id
_entity.type
_entity.pdbx_description
1 polymer ?
#
loop_
_entity_poly.entity_id
_entity_poly.type
_entity_poly.pdbx_seq_one_letter_code
_entity_poly.pdbx_strand_id
1 'polypeptide(L)'
;MTTPSISLLLPTRGRSTLVERLFKSIVETTSQLERIEVILYVDEDDTGSHYLDSEDVSIVRIIGPEMSMGGYNSACLARARGDIIILVNDDMVIQTSGWDRKIVEVDAEFTDKIYLAYSNDLHKGHNQCTFPILSRRTCELLVQPYP
;
A
#
# COMPACT_ATOMS: atom_id res chain seq x y z
N MET A 1 9.94 3.14 22.13
CA MET A 1 9.79 3.38 20.68
C MET A 1 8.59 2.62 20.15
N THR A 2 7.80 3.25 19.34
CA THR A 2 6.64 2.61 18.73
C THR A 2 7.05 1.87 17.45
N THR A 3 6.38 0.75 17.17
CA THR A 3 6.55 0.03 15.92
C THR A 3 6.10 0.93 14.75
N PRO A 4 6.86 1.03 13.65
CA PRO A 4 6.44 1.78 12.47
C PRO A 4 5.10 1.31 11.92
N SER A 5 4.28 2.25 11.47
CA SER A 5 3.02 1.97 10.79
C SER A 5 3.21 1.91 9.28
N ILE A 6 2.32 1.21 8.60
CA ILE A 6 2.41 0.94 7.17
C ILE A 6 1.14 1.42 6.46
N SER A 7 1.32 2.19 5.39
CA SER A 7 0.23 2.59 4.49
C SER A 7 0.36 1.85 3.16
N LEU A 8 -0.70 1.16 2.77
CA LEU A 8 -0.81 0.50 1.47
C LEU A 8 -1.59 1.42 0.53
N LEU A 9 -0.98 1.85 -0.56
CA LEU A 9 -1.61 2.73 -1.55
C LEU A 9 -2.25 1.88 -2.64
N LEU A 10 -3.57 1.95 -2.76
CA LEU A 10 -4.35 1.04 -3.61
C LEU A 10 -5.35 1.80 -4.49
N PRO A 11 -4.95 2.21 -5.70
CA PRO A 11 -5.93 2.62 -6.70
C PRO A 11 -6.65 1.41 -7.27
N THR A 12 -7.95 1.53 -7.52
CA THR A 12 -8.75 0.46 -8.14
C THR A 12 -9.81 1.04 -9.06
N ARG A 13 -10.21 0.25 -10.05
CA ARG A 13 -11.32 0.56 -10.95
C ARG A 13 -11.97 -0.72 -11.45
N GLY A 14 -13.26 -0.89 -11.18
CA GLY A 14 -14.06 -1.99 -11.73
C GLY A 14 -13.64 -3.39 -11.28
N ARG A 15 -12.96 -3.51 -10.13
CA ARG A 15 -12.39 -4.78 -9.65
C ARG A 15 -12.67 -5.04 -8.17
N SER A 16 -13.89 -4.71 -7.73
CA SER A 16 -14.26 -4.81 -6.31
C SER A 16 -14.03 -6.20 -5.72
N THR A 17 -14.29 -7.26 -6.49
CA THR A 17 -14.07 -8.64 -6.03
C THR A 17 -12.58 -8.91 -5.76
N LEU A 18 -11.69 -8.40 -6.61
CA LEU A 18 -10.25 -8.55 -6.41
C LEU A 18 -9.77 -7.75 -5.19
N VAL A 19 -10.31 -6.55 -4.98
CA VAL A 19 -10.01 -5.73 -3.80
C VAL A 19 -10.44 -6.45 -2.52
N GLU A 20 -11.63 -7.04 -2.49
CA GLU A 20 -12.09 -7.82 -1.35
C GLU A 20 -11.18 -9.01 -1.07
N ARG A 21 -10.70 -9.67 -2.10
CA ARG A 21 -9.72 -10.77 -1.99
C ARG A 21 -8.40 -10.28 -1.40
N LEU A 22 -7.92 -9.12 -1.83
CA LEU A 22 -6.72 -8.51 -1.27
C LEU A 22 -6.92 -8.17 0.21
N PHE A 23 -8.04 -7.53 0.56
CA PHE A 23 -8.35 -7.21 1.96
C PHE A 23 -8.36 -8.46 2.84
N LYS A 24 -8.97 -9.54 2.38
CA LYS A 24 -8.97 -10.80 3.09
C LYS A 24 -7.54 -11.32 3.32
N SER A 25 -6.70 -11.26 2.29
CA SER A 25 -5.29 -11.71 2.43
C SER A 25 -4.50 -10.84 3.41
N ILE A 26 -4.76 -9.53 3.45
CA ILE A 26 -4.16 -8.63 4.43
C ILE A 26 -4.53 -9.07 5.86
N VAL A 27 -5.81 -9.30 6.10
CA VAL A 27 -6.31 -9.72 7.41
C VAL A 27 -5.68 -11.05 7.85
N GLU A 28 -5.61 -12.01 6.93
CA GLU A 28 -5.12 -13.36 7.23
C GLU A 28 -3.61 -13.43 7.47
N THR A 29 -2.83 -12.50 6.92
CA THR A 29 -1.35 -12.59 6.93
C THR A 29 -0.66 -11.55 7.79
N THR A 30 -1.35 -10.50 8.20
CA THR A 30 -0.78 -9.40 8.97
C THR A 30 -0.67 -9.74 10.45
N SER A 31 0.49 -9.46 11.06
CA SER A 31 0.71 -9.69 12.49
C SER A 31 0.08 -8.61 13.37
N GLN A 32 0.16 -7.34 12.94
CA GLN A 32 -0.35 -6.19 13.71
C GLN A 32 -1.25 -5.33 12.83
N LEU A 33 -2.51 -5.75 12.68
CA LEU A 33 -3.51 -5.06 11.86
C LEU A 33 -3.72 -3.60 12.26
N GLU A 34 -3.58 -3.29 13.54
CA GLU A 34 -3.74 -1.92 14.04
C GLU A 34 -2.66 -0.97 13.55
N ARG A 35 -1.58 -1.48 12.96
CA ARG A 35 -0.49 -0.69 12.37
C ARG A 35 -0.62 -0.52 10.87
N ILE A 36 -1.66 -1.08 10.27
CA ILE A 36 -1.86 -1.08 8.82
C ILE A 36 -3.05 -0.19 8.48
N GLU A 37 -2.88 0.65 7.46
CA GLU A 37 -3.97 1.33 6.80
C GLU A 37 -3.90 1.09 5.30
N VAL A 38 -5.04 1.06 4.65
CA VAL A 38 -5.14 1.00 3.19
C VAL A 38 -5.71 2.32 2.71
N ILE A 39 -5.00 3.00 1.82
CA ILE A 39 -5.49 4.21 1.16
C ILE A 39 -6.06 3.77 -0.18
N LEU A 40 -7.38 3.70 -0.25
CA LEU A 40 -8.11 3.20 -1.41
C LEU A 40 -8.59 4.36 -2.27
N TYR A 41 -8.13 4.44 -3.50
CA TYR A 41 -8.65 5.42 -4.47
C TYR A 41 -9.60 4.74 -5.43
N VAL A 42 -10.80 5.26 -5.52
CA VAL A 42 -11.86 4.77 -6.41
C VAL A 42 -12.30 5.92 -7.31
N ASP A 43 -12.38 5.67 -8.61
CA ASP A 43 -12.91 6.67 -9.54
C ASP A 43 -14.38 6.99 -9.22
N GLU A 44 -14.74 8.25 -9.36
CA GLU A 44 -16.10 8.72 -9.01
C GLU A 44 -17.20 8.07 -9.84
N ASP A 45 -16.88 7.61 -11.06
CA ASP A 45 -17.82 6.89 -11.93
C ASP A 45 -17.88 5.38 -11.68
N ASP A 46 -16.98 4.84 -10.86
CA ASP A 46 -16.96 3.42 -10.49
C ASP A 46 -17.80 3.19 -9.22
N THR A 47 -19.11 3.40 -9.35
CA THR A 47 -20.04 3.29 -8.22
C THR A 47 -20.08 1.91 -7.59
N GLY A 48 -19.74 0.86 -8.36
CA GLY A 48 -19.69 -0.51 -7.85
C GLY A 48 -18.57 -0.77 -6.85
N SER A 49 -17.60 0.15 -6.75
CA SER A 49 -16.48 0.05 -5.79
C SER A 49 -16.60 1.02 -4.62
N HIS A 50 -17.59 1.91 -4.60
CA HIS A 50 -17.73 2.94 -3.55
C HIS A 50 -18.01 2.35 -2.17
N TYR A 51 -18.55 1.15 -2.08
CA TYR A 51 -18.91 0.49 -0.82
C TYR A 51 -17.73 -0.24 -0.16
N LEU A 52 -16.61 -0.40 -0.86
CA LEU A 52 -15.47 -1.18 -0.37
C LEU A 52 -14.98 -0.68 0.99
N ASP A 53 -14.91 -1.57 1.96
CA ASP A 53 -14.50 -1.29 3.32
C ASP A 53 -14.03 -2.58 4.00
N SER A 54 -13.53 -2.47 5.22
CA SER A 54 -13.13 -3.62 6.05
C SER A 54 -13.42 -3.30 7.51
N GLU A 55 -13.90 -4.30 8.24
CA GLU A 55 -14.09 -4.18 9.70
C GLU A 55 -12.78 -4.41 10.45
N ASP A 56 -11.80 -5.05 9.83
CA ASP A 56 -10.58 -5.53 10.48
C ASP A 56 -9.37 -4.66 10.25
N VAL A 57 -9.31 -3.96 9.11
CA VAL A 57 -8.21 -3.06 8.77
C VAL A 57 -8.74 -1.67 8.42
N SER A 58 -8.00 -0.63 8.79
CA SER A 58 -8.39 0.74 8.50
C SER A 58 -8.35 1.03 7.00
N ILE A 59 -9.46 1.46 6.44
CA ILE A 59 -9.58 1.87 5.04
C ILE A 59 -9.85 3.37 4.97
N VAL A 60 -8.93 4.10 4.34
CA VAL A 60 -9.12 5.51 3.99
C VAL A 60 -9.55 5.54 2.52
N ARG A 61 -10.81 5.87 2.27
CA ARG A 61 -11.38 5.85 0.92
C ARG A 61 -11.37 7.24 0.32
N ILE A 62 -10.81 7.35 -0.88
CA ILE A 62 -10.83 8.57 -1.69
C ILE A 62 -11.68 8.28 -2.92
N ILE A 63 -12.68 9.10 -3.16
CA ILE A 63 -13.51 9.04 -4.38
C ILE A 63 -13.20 10.31 -5.16
N GLY A 64 -12.73 10.16 -6.39
CA GLY A 64 -12.32 11.31 -7.20
C GLY A 64 -12.25 11.00 -8.69
N PRO A 65 -11.78 11.96 -9.49
CA PRO A 65 -11.73 11.82 -10.94
C PRO A 65 -10.70 10.79 -11.39
N GLU A 66 -10.87 10.31 -12.61
CA GLU A 66 -9.87 9.47 -13.27
C GLU A 66 -8.56 10.25 -13.43
N MET A 67 -7.45 9.59 -13.15
CA MET A 67 -6.10 10.16 -13.21
C MET A 67 -5.14 9.20 -13.89
N SER A 68 -3.91 9.66 -14.12
CA SER A 68 -2.79 8.77 -14.42
C SER A 68 -2.44 7.91 -13.19
N MET A 69 -1.71 6.83 -13.37
CA MET A 69 -1.27 5.99 -12.25
C MET A 69 -0.45 6.79 -11.24
N GLY A 70 0.45 7.66 -11.71
CA GLY A 70 1.20 8.55 -10.82
C GLY A 70 0.30 9.51 -10.06
N GLY A 71 -0.76 10.01 -10.69
CA GLY A 71 -1.75 10.86 -10.04
C GLY A 71 -2.50 10.14 -8.93
N TYR A 72 -2.94 8.91 -9.18
CA TYR A 72 -3.59 8.07 -8.16
C TYR A 72 -2.67 7.85 -6.96
N ASN A 73 -1.44 7.44 -7.22
CA ASN A 73 -0.48 7.14 -6.15
C ASN A 73 -0.13 8.40 -5.35
N SER A 74 0.01 9.53 -6.01
CA SER A 74 0.28 10.81 -5.34
C SER A 74 -0.90 11.26 -4.47
N ALA A 75 -2.13 11.09 -4.94
CA ALA A 75 -3.33 11.38 -4.17
C ALA A 75 -3.43 10.48 -2.92
N CYS A 76 -3.13 9.20 -3.09
CA CYS A 76 -3.09 8.26 -1.96
C CYS A 76 -2.00 8.64 -0.96
N LEU A 77 -0.80 8.97 -1.43
CA LEU A 77 0.31 9.36 -0.58
C LEU A 77 -0.05 10.60 0.27
N ALA A 78 -0.74 11.56 -0.29
CA ALA A 78 -1.16 12.77 0.40
C ALA A 78 -2.09 12.49 1.61
N ARG A 79 -2.79 11.36 1.60
CA ARG A 79 -3.69 10.93 2.68
C ARG A 79 -3.05 9.90 3.62
N ALA A 80 -1.91 9.33 3.25
CA ALA A 80 -1.26 8.30 4.02
C ALA A 80 -0.59 8.85 5.28
N ARG A 81 -0.68 8.12 6.38
CA ARG A 81 -0.10 8.49 7.68
C ARG A 81 1.05 7.58 8.10
N GLY A 82 1.24 6.46 7.40
CA GLY A 82 2.23 5.47 7.78
C GLY A 82 3.67 5.96 7.66
N ASP A 83 4.54 5.34 8.42
CA ASP A 83 6.00 5.55 8.37
C ASP A 83 6.63 4.85 7.17
N ILE A 84 5.97 3.81 6.69
CA ILE A 84 6.38 2.99 5.54
C ILE A 84 5.25 3.02 4.53
N ILE A 85 5.59 3.28 3.27
CA ILE A 85 4.61 3.46 2.18
C ILE A 85 4.84 2.35 1.15
N ILE A 86 3.79 1.60 0.83
CA ILE A 86 3.86 0.50 -0.13
C ILE A 86 2.82 0.71 -1.22
N LEU A 87 3.24 0.66 -2.48
CA LEU A 87 2.30 0.58 -3.60
C LEU A 87 1.82 -0.85 -3.76
N VAL A 88 0.51 -1.03 -3.86
CA VAL A 88 -0.09 -2.35 -4.09
C VAL A 88 -1.05 -2.29 -5.27
N ASN A 89 -1.30 -3.45 -5.90
CA ASN A 89 -2.28 -3.60 -6.98
C ASN A 89 -3.48 -4.40 -6.50
N ASP A 90 -4.63 -4.12 -7.08
CA ASP A 90 -5.89 -4.79 -6.71
C ASP A 90 -5.93 -6.28 -7.09
N ASP A 91 -5.09 -6.72 -8.02
CA ASP A 91 -5.02 -8.12 -8.47
C ASP A 91 -3.99 -8.96 -7.71
N MET A 92 -3.35 -8.40 -6.69
CA MET A 92 -2.40 -9.15 -5.86
C MET A 92 -3.07 -9.81 -4.67
N VAL A 93 -2.39 -10.80 -4.11
CA VAL A 93 -2.74 -11.47 -2.85
C VAL A 93 -1.48 -11.58 -2.02
N ILE A 94 -1.55 -11.24 -0.74
CA ILE A 94 -0.42 -11.38 0.17
C ILE A 94 -0.40 -12.80 0.71
N GLN A 95 0.69 -13.52 0.48
CA GLN A 95 0.82 -14.93 0.87
C GLN A 95 1.69 -15.16 2.09
N THR A 96 2.59 -14.21 2.40
CA THR A 96 3.55 -14.38 3.47
C THR A 96 2.96 -13.96 4.82
N SER A 97 2.76 -14.93 5.71
CA SER A 97 2.34 -14.64 7.09
C SER A 97 3.43 -13.81 7.80
N GLY A 98 3.01 -12.76 8.48
CA GLY A 98 3.94 -11.84 9.17
C GLY A 98 4.73 -10.94 8.24
N TRP A 99 4.22 -10.68 7.03
CA TRP A 99 4.88 -9.82 6.05
C TRP A 99 5.20 -8.43 6.60
N ASP A 100 4.32 -7.89 7.42
CA ASP A 100 4.47 -6.57 8.05
C ASP A 100 5.66 -6.54 9.00
N ARG A 101 5.86 -7.59 9.79
CA ARG A 101 7.02 -7.69 10.69
C ARG A 101 8.32 -7.73 9.91
N LYS A 102 8.35 -8.46 8.80
CA LYS A 102 9.54 -8.54 7.94
C LYS A 102 9.90 -7.18 7.36
N ILE A 103 8.90 -6.42 6.93
CA ILE A 103 9.11 -5.05 6.41
C ILE A 103 9.63 -4.13 7.50
N VAL A 104 9.08 -4.20 8.71
CA VAL A 104 9.56 -3.41 9.84
C VAL A 104 11.01 -3.76 10.20
N GLU A 105 11.39 -5.04 10.13
CA GLU A 105 12.78 -5.47 10.34
C GLU A 105 13.72 -4.87 9.29
N VAL A 106 13.32 -4.85 8.02
CA VAL A 106 14.11 -4.21 6.96
C VAL A 106 14.23 -2.70 7.21
N ASP A 107 13.14 -2.04 7.54
CA ASP A 107 13.14 -0.61 7.89
C ASP A 107 14.12 -0.29 9.01
N ALA A 108 14.21 -1.15 10.01
CA ALA A 108 15.09 -0.97 11.16
C ALA A 108 16.58 -1.07 10.79
N GLU A 109 16.94 -1.72 9.69
CA GLU A 109 18.31 -1.82 9.21
C GLU A 109 18.84 -0.49 8.66
N PHE A 110 17.96 0.42 8.29
CA PHE A 110 18.31 1.73 7.73
C PHE A 110 18.15 2.82 8.78
N THR A 111 19.24 3.19 9.44
CA THR A 111 19.21 4.19 10.51
C THR A 111 18.83 5.59 10.00
N ASP A 112 19.18 5.91 8.76
CA ASP A 112 18.81 7.17 8.10
C ASP A 112 17.40 7.15 7.51
N LYS A 113 16.77 5.98 7.47
CA LYS A 113 15.42 5.80 6.90
C LYS A 113 15.33 6.20 5.43
N ILE A 114 16.41 6.03 4.68
CA ILE A 114 16.42 6.31 3.23
C ILE A 114 16.65 4.99 2.49
N TYR A 115 15.59 4.46 1.86
CA TYR A 115 15.68 3.20 1.12
C TYR A 115 14.53 3.06 0.12
N LEU A 116 14.79 2.22 -0.86
CA LEU A 116 13.75 1.61 -1.71
C LEU A 116 13.90 0.11 -1.58
N ALA A 117 12.85 -0.57 -1.16
CA ALA A 117 12.79 -2.02 -1.10
C ALA A 117 11.65 -2.53 -2.00
N TYR A 118 11.61 -3.83 -2.24
CA TYR A 118 10.53 -4.46 -3.00
C TYR A 118 10.38 -5.90 -2.57
N SER A 119 9.18 -6.43 -2.77
CA SER A 119 8.88 -7.82 -2.47
C SER A 119 9.08 -8.70 -3.70
N ASN A 120 9.19 -10.01 -3.49
CA ASN A 120 9.19 -11.00 -4.56
C ASN A 120 7.74 -11.20 -5.03
N ASP A 121 7.47 -10.86 -6.29
CA ASP A 121 6.15 -11.03 -6.91
C ASP A 121 5.96 -12.41 -7.55
N LEU A 122 6.98 -13.29 -7.45
CA LEU A 122 7.02 -14.63 -8.03
C LEU A 122 7.13 -14.65 -9.57
N HIS A 123 7.23 -13.49 -10.21
CA HIS A 123 7.32 -13.35 -11.67
C HIS A 123 8.60 -12.67 -12.12
N LYS A 124 8.90 -11.48 -11.60
CA LYS A 124 10.02 -10.65 -12.05
C LYS A 124 11.26 -10.81 -11.16
N GLY A 125 11.09 -11.21 -9.90
CA GLY A 125 12.20 -11.37 -8.96
C GLY A 125 13.04 -10.11 -8.83
N HIS A 126 14.34 -10.21 -9.03
CA HIS A 126 15.29 -9.09 -8.94
C HIS A 126 15.35 -8.23 -10.21
N ASN A 127 14.68 -8.63 -11.29
CA ASN A 127 14.76 -7.95 -12.58
C ASN A 127 13.91 -6.70 -12.67
N GLN A 128 12.90 -6.58 -11.80
CA GLN A 128 12.00 -5.44 -11.79
C GLN A 128 11.53 -5.17 -10.36
N CYS A 129 11.54 -3.90 -9.99
CA CYS A 129 10.96 -3.46 -8.72
C CYS A 129 9.44 -3.41 -8.87
N THR A 130 8.77 -4.43 -8.33
CA THR A 130 7.30 -4.46 -8.22
C THR A 130 6.91 -4.22 -6.77
N PHE A 131 5.76 -3.57 -6.56
CA PHE A 131 5.27 -3.23 -5.20
C PHE A 131 6.34 -2.50 -4.37
N PRO A 132 6.82 -1.34 -4.84
CA PRO A 132 7.91 -0.63 -4.17
C PRO A 132 7.51 -0.20 -2.76
N ILE A 133 8.49 -0.34 -1.86
CA ILE A 133 8.38 -0.02 -0.44
C ILE A 133 9.34 1.13 -0.16
N LEU A 134 8.80 2.27 0.27
CA LEU A 134 9.59 3.46 0.60
C LEU A 134 9.30 3.86 2.04
N SER A 135 10.33 4.33 2.76
CA SER A 135 10.08 5.03 4.02
C SER A 135 9.38 6.37 3.74
N ARG A 136 8.66 6.88 4.71
CA ARG A 136 8.11 8.25 4.62
C ARG A 136 9.21 9.27 4.34
N ARG A 137 10.36 9.14 5.00
CA ARG A 137 11.49 10.03 4.78
C ARG A 137 11.95 10.03 3.32
N THR A 138 12.04 8.85 2.70
CA THR A 138 12.39 8.76 1.28
C THR A 138 11.36 9.49 0.41
N CYS A 139 10.07 9.30 0.68
CA CYS A 139 9.01 10.01 -0.04
C CYS A 139 9.12 11.53 0.12
N GLU A 140 9.45 12.02 1.31
CA GLU A 140 9.61 13.45 1.58
C GLU A 140 10.83 14.05 0.89
N LEU A 141 11.91 13.26 0.72
CA LEU A 141 13.11 13.71 0.02
C LEU A 141 12.94 13.78 -1.49
N LEU A 142 12.04 12.98 -2.04
CA LEU A 142 11.73 12.99 -3.47
C LEU A 142 10.66 14.04 -3.75
N VAL A 143 10.90 14.89 -4.75
CA VAL A 143 9.91 15.93 -5.11
C VAL A 143 8.64 15.30 -5.62
N GLN A 144 8.77 14.20 -6.36
CA GLN A 144 7.62 13.47 -6.93
C GLN A 144 7.92 11.97 -6.91
N PRO A 145 7.66 11.29 -5.79
CA PRO A 145 7.97 9.85 -5.65
C PRO A 145 7.26 8.98 -6.68
N TYR A 146 6.08 9.40 -7.11
CA TYR A 146 5.25 8.67 -8.08
C TYR A 146 4.88 9.59 -9.23
N PRO A 147 5.75 9.71 -10.25
CA PRO A 147 5.51 10.59 -11.39
C PRO A 147 4.40 10.12 -12.34
#